data_016c555caecd76e99dc98c56d4689a62
#
_entry.id   016c555caecd76e99dc98c56d4689a62
#
_cell.length_a   1.000
_cell.length_b   1.000
_cell.length_c   1.000
_cell.angle_alpha   90.00
_cell.angle_beta   90.00
_cell.angle_gamma   90.00
#
_symmetry.space_group_name_H-M   'P 1'
#
loop_
_entity.id
_entity.type
_entity.pdbx_description
1 polymer ?
#
loop_
_entity_poly.entity_id
_entity_poly.type
_entity_poly.pdbx_seq_one_letter_code
_entity_poly.pdbx_strand_id
1 'polypeptide(L)'
;ETLSAARLAAMLSQVCYDLYGQKPGDDTTVAVTRVIRRQVVNIFTGPPSRKEDDERVVHDFMKQEGKKVICGGTSANVASRVLKREIVTLVKHADPKIPPMATMEGLDLVTEGVLTIGSALDLLHRYENDEFDEAFFDALDAENGAAKLARLLIEECTDLNLFVGRALNPAHQNSN
;
A
#
# COMPACT_ATOMS: atom_id res chain seq x y z
N GLU A 1 -10.86 15.98 2.74
CA GLU A 1 -10.43 14.58 2.99
C GLU A 1 -11.34 13.95 4.04
N THR A 2 -11.74 12.70 3.82
CA THR A 2 -12.61 11.98 4.77
C THR A 2 -11.69 11.21 5.71
N LEU A 3 -11.76 11.47 7.01
CA LEU A 3 -10.96 10.75 8.00
C LEU A 3 -11.36 9.26 8.06
N SER A 4 -10.40 8.38 8.30
CA SER A 4 -10.68 6.95 8.52
C SER A 4 -11.39 6.70 9.84
N ALA A 5 -12.08 5.57 9.97
CA ALA A 5 -12.78 5.21 11.20
C ALA A 5 -11.79 5.07 12.38
N ALA A 6 -10.62 4.47 12.16
CA ALA A 6 -9.58 4.33 13.17
C ALA A 6 -9.06 5.70 13.65
N ARG A 7 -8.78 6.63 12.71
CA ARG A 7 -8.33 7.98 13.06
C ARG A 7 -9.37 8.75 13.86
N LEU A 8 -10.64 8.69 13.46
CA LEU A 8 -11.71 9.34 14.21
C LEU A 8 -11.84 8.75 15.62
N ALA A 9 -11.77 7.45 15.78
CA ALA A 9 -11.81 6.79 17.08
C ALA A 9 -10.63 7.22 17.95
N ALA A 10 -9.41 7.24 17.42
CA ALA A 10 -8.20 7.67 18.13
C ALA A 10 -8.31 9.15 18.56
N MET A 11 -8.72 10.04 17.65
CA MET A 11 -8.89 11.46 17.97
C MET A 11 -9.93 11.69 19.08
N LEU A 12 -11.08 11.01 19.02
CA LEU A 12 -12.11 11.15 20.05
C LEU A 12 -11.63 10.60 21.39
N SER A 13 -10.91 9.47 21.41
CA SER A 13 -10.31 8.91 22.62
C SER A 13 -9.28 9.88 23.23
N GLN A 14 -8.44 10.51 22.39
CA GLN A 14 -7.47 11.49 22.84
C GLN A 14 -8.15 12.74 23.43
N VAL A 15 -9.18 13.25 22.79
CA VAL A 15 -9.97 14.38 23.32
C VAL A 15 -10.56 14.06 24.69
N CYS A 16 -11.13 12.87 24.86
CA CYS A 16 -11.63 12.44 26.17
C CYS A 16 -10.51 12.41 27.22
N TYR A 17 -9.37 11.83 26.88
CA TYR A 17 -8.21 11.76 27.78
C TYR A 17 -7.70 13.14 28.19
N ASP A 18 -7.63 14.09 27.25
CA ASP A 18 -7.21 15.47 27.52
C ASP A 18 -8.21 16.22 28.40
N LEU A 19 -9.52 16.03 28.18
CA LEU A 19 -10.57 16.62 29.02
C LEU A 19 -10.50 16.13 30.48
N TYR A 20 -10.06 14.92 30.72
CA TYR A 20 -9.78 14.40 32.06
C TYR A 20 -8.44 14.83 32.64
N GLY A 21 -7.71 15.75 31.99
CA GLY A 21 -6.42 16.26 32.45
C GLY A 21 -5.32 15.21 32.34
N GLN A 22 -5.38 14.39 31.32
CA GLN A 22 -4.41 13.32 31.00
C GLN A 22 -4.32 12.24 32.10
N LYS A 23 -5.42 11.99 32.77
CA LYS A 23 -5.56 10.91 33.77
C LYS A 23 -6.78 10.09 33.45
N PRO A 24 -6.79 8.79 33.80
CA PRO A 24 -8.01 8.00 33.71
C PRO A 24 -9.09 8.64 34.60
N GLY A 25 -10.19 9.05 33.98
CA GLY A 25 -11.34 9.62 34.69
C GLY A 25 -12.39 8.55 34.99
N ASP A 26 -13.11 8.17 33.96
CA ASP A 26 -14.14 7.13 33.98
C ASP A 26 -13.98 6.27 32.74
N ASP A 27 -14.64 5.11 32.70
CA ASP A 27 -14.63 4.22 31.55
C ASP A 27 -15.19 4.94 30.31
N THR A 28 -14.40 4.99 29.26
CA THR A 28 -14.79 5.62 28.00
C THR A 28 -14.60 4.64 26.85
N THR A 29 -15.66 4.43 26.09
CA THR A 29 -15.62 3.61 24.87
C THR A 29 -15.99 4.47 23.67
N VAL A 30 -15.15 4.43 22.64
CA VAL A 30 -15.42 5.07 21.35
C VAL A 30 -15.53 4.01 20.27
N ALA A 31 -16.67 4.01 19.56
CA ALA A 31 -16.90 3.12 18.43
C ALA A 31 -17.24 3.95 17.19
N VAL A 32 -16.45 3.80 16.14
CA VAL A 32 -16.68 4.48 14.85
C VAL A 32 -16.86 3.43 13.77
N THR A 33 -18.00 3.47 13.08
CA THR A 33 -18.31 2.58 11.97
C THR A 33 -18.40 3.38 10.68
N ARG A 34 -17.67 2.93 9.66
CA ARG A 34 -17.71 3.49 8.30
C ARG A 34 -18.21 2.43 7.33
N VAL A 35 -19.25 2.75 6.57
CA VAL A 35 -19.71 1.91 5.46
C VAL A 35 -18.96 2.30 4.20
N ILE A 36 -18.24 1.36 3.61
CA ILE A 36 -17.50 1.57 2.36
C ILE A 36 -18.12 0.70 1.24
N ARG A 37 -17.95 1.14 0.00
CA ARG A 37 -18.31 0.32 -1.15
C ARG A 37 -17.28 -0.78 -1.33
N ARG A 38 -17.72 -1.92 -1.90
CA ARG A 38 -16.80 -2.99 -2.29
C ARG A 38 -15.71 -2.45 -3.21
N GLN A 39 -14.46 -2.64 -2.81
CA GLN A 39 -13.28 -2.22 -3.56
C GLN A 39 -12.29 -3.37 -3.66
N VAL A 40 -12.17 -3.94 -4.84
CA VAL A 40 -11.15 -4.95 -5.15
C VAL A 40 -9.82 -4.24 -5.40
N VAL A 41 -8.75 -4.75 -4.79
CA VAL A 41 -7.37 -4.33 -5.04
C VAL A 41 -6.59 -5.51 -5.60
N ASN A 42 -5.97 -5.31 -6.74
CA ASN A 42 -5.14 -6.30 -7.41
C ASN A 42 -3.68 -5.86 -7.31
N ILE A 43 -2.81 -6.69 -6.73
CA ILE A 43 -1.39 -6.42 -6.62
C ILE A 43 -0.61 -7.42 -7.47
N PHE A 44 0.22 -6.90 -8.37
CA PHE A 44 1.18 -7.70 -9.12
C PHE A 44 2.59 -7.45 -8.61
N THR A 45 3.25 -8.50 -8.14
CA THR A 45 4.62 -8.46 -7.64
C THR A 45 5.42 -9.69 -8.07
N GLY A 46 6.69 -9.49 -8.39
CA GLY A 46 7.55 -10.51 -8.98
C GLY A 46 7.16 -10.84 -10.43
N PRO A 47 8.14 -10.98 -11.34
CA PRO A 47 7.86 -11.42 -12.71
C PRO A 47 7.56 -12.92 -12.76
N PRO A 48 6.84 -13.42 -13.79
CA PRO A 48 6.67 -14.84 -14.04
C PRO A 48 8.01 -15.55 -14.18
N SER A 49 8.07 -16.84 -13.83
CA SER A 49 9.29 -17.64 -13.94
C SER A 49 9.74 -17.85 -15.40
N ARG A 50 8.80 -17.81 -16.33
CA ARG A 50 9.04 -17.95 -17.77
C ARG A 50 8.52 -16.74 -18.51
N LYS A 51 9.33 -16.21 -19.44
CA LYS A 51 8.98 -15.03 -20.22
C LYS A 51 7.74 -15.25 -21.12
N GLU A 52 7.48 -16.50 -21.51
CA GLU A 52 6.32 -16.87 -22.31
C GLU A 52 5.00 -16.64 -21.54
N ASP A 53 5.05 -16.61 -20.22
CA ASP A 53 3.89 -16.33 -19.36
C ASP A 53 3.63 -14.84 -19.15
N ASP A 54 4.55 -13.95 -19.51
CA ASP A 54 4.47 -12.50 -19.25
C ASP A 54 3.17 -11.90 -19.82
N GLU A 55 2.87 -12.16 -21.09
CA GLU A 55 1.68 -11.61 -21.74
C GLU A 55 0.40 -12.10 -21.07
N ARG A 56 0.31 -13.39 -20.80
CA ARG A 56 -0.86 -13.99 -20.15
C ARG A 56 -1.09 -13.38 -18.76
N VAL A 57 -0.07 -13.36 -17.92
CA VAL A 57 -0.19 -12.88 -16.54
C VAL A 57 -0.53 -11.40 -16.48
N VAL A 58 0.11 -10.57 -17.31
CA VAL A 58 -0.19 -9.13 -17.36
C VAL A 58 -1.61 -8.89 -17.87
N HIS A 59 -2.05 -9.59 -18.90
CA HIS A 59 -3.42 -9.42 -19.40
C HIS A 59 -4.46 -9.93 -18.41
N ASP A 60 -4.21 -11.04 -17.70
CA ASP A 60 -5.10 -11.55 -16.66
C ASP A 60 -5.20 -10.58 -15.48
N PHE A 61 -4.07 -9.97 -15.06
CA PHE A 61 -4.05 -8.91 -14.09
C PHE A 61 -4.84 -7.66 -14.54
N MET A 62 -4.63 -7.20 -15.77
CA MET A 62 -5.31 -6.01 -16.29
C MET A 62 -6.82 -6.19 -16.52
N LYS A 63 -7.29 -7.42 -16.73
CA LYS A 63 -8.72 -7.73 -16.88
C LYS A 63 -9.49 -7.68 -15.56
N GLN A 64 -8.80 -7.74 -14.42
CA GLN A 64 -9.48 -7.70 -13.12
C GLN A 64 -10.22 -6.37 -12.93
N GLU A 65 -11.35 -6.43 -12.25
CA GLU A 65 -12.03 -5.22 -11.79
C GLU A 65 -11.28 -4.60 -10.58
N GLY A 66 -11.51 -3.32 -10.34
CA GLY A 66 -10.95 -2.62 -9.19
C GLY A 66 -9.57 -2.01 -9.43
N LYS A 67 -8.93 -1.61 -8.35
CA LYS A 67 -7.63 -0.93 -8.36
C LYS A 67 -6.49 -1.88 -8.71
N LYS A 68 -5.50 -1.35 -9.40
CA LYS A 68 -4.34 -2.09 -9.90
C LYS A 68 -3.05 -1.49 -9.42
N VAL A 69 -2.29 -2.28 -8.68
CA VAL A 69 -1.01 -1.90 -8.11
C VAL A 69 0.09 -2.82 -8.61
N ILE A 70 1.22 -2.27 -9.00
CA ILE A 70 2.43 -3.05 -9.29
C ILE A 70 3.50 -2.69 -8.25
N CYS A 71 4.00 -3.72 -7.56
CA CYS A 71 5.11 -3.60 -6.63
C CYS A 71 6.35 -4.30 -7.20
N GLY A 72 7.33 -3.48 -7.58
CA GLY A 72 8.61 -3.95 -8.11
C GLY A 72 8.92 -3.47 -9.51
N GLY A 73 10.11 -2.89 -9.68
CA GLY A 73 10.58 -2.34 -10.96
C GLY A 73 10.61 -3.38 -12.08
N THR A 74 11.00 -4.64 -11.77
CA THR A 74 11.00 -5.72 -12.77
C THR A 74 9.58 -6.04 -13.25
N SER A 75 8.61 -6.13 -12.33
CA SER A 75 7.19 -6.37 -12.68
C SER A 75 6.62 -5.20 -13.49
N ALA A 76 6.97 -3.97 -13.12
CA ALA A 76 6.58 -2.77 -13.85
C ALA A 76 7.14 -2.76 -15.28
N ASN A 77 8.41 -3.16 -15.46
CA ASN A 77 9.04 -3.26 -16.77
C ASN A 77 8.39 -4.36 -17.63
N VAL A 78 8.01 -5.49 -17.04
CA VAL A 78 7.26 -6.55 -17.75
C VAL A 78 5.92 -6.01 -18.21
N ALA A 79 5.16 -5.35 -17.32
CA ALA A 79 3.87 -4.75 -17.66
C ALA A 79 4.01 -3.66 -18.74
N SER A 80 4.98 -2.76 -18.61
CA SER A 80 5.28 -1.72 -19.61
C SER A 80 5.53 -2.29 -21.00
N ARG A 81 6.36 -3.32 -21.09
CA ARG A 81 6.67 -4.00 -22.36
C ARG A 81 5.45 -4.66 -22.98
N VAL A 82 4.65 -5.39 -22.19
CA VAL A 82 3.49 -6.12 -22.68
C VAL A 82 2.38 -5.16 -23.10
N LEU A 83 2.12 -4.14 -22.27
CA LEU A 83 1.05 -3.17 -22.52
C LEU A 83 1.46 -2.07 -23.51
N LYS A 84 2.77 -1.95 -23.83
CA LYS A 84 3.36 -0.86 -24.62
C LYS A 84 3.01 0.52 -24.03
N ARG A 85 3.11 0.63 -22.69
CA ARG A 85 2.84 1.84 -21.91
C ARG A 85 4.08 2.30 -21.20
N GLU A 86 4.30 3.60 -21.15
CA GLU A 86 5.46 4.20 -20.49
C GLU A 86 5.31 4.22 -18.97
N ILE A 87 6.42 3.96 -18.27
CA ILE A 87 6.53 4.16 -16.83
C ILE A 87 7.02 5.59 -16.60
N VAL A 88 6.19 6.42 -16.00
CA VAL A 88 6.54 7.80 -15.65
C VAL A 88 6.89 7.88 -14.18
N THR A 89 8.15 8.09 -13.86
CA THR A 89 8.63 8.22 -12.47
C THR A 89 8.17 9.56 -11.88
N LEU A 90 7.53 9.52 -10.72
CA LEU A 90 7.12 10.69 -9.97
C LEU A 90 8.27 11.15 -9.07
N VAL A 91 9.04 12.13 -9.54
CA VAL A 91 10.09 12.77 -8.73
C VAL A 91 9.46 13.90 -7.92
N LYS A 92 8.84 13.57 -6.78
CA LYS A 92 8.50 14.55 -5.76
C LYS A 92 9.46 14.34 -4.58
N HIS A 93 10.48 15.18 -4.50
CA HIS A 93 11.53 15.18 -3.48
C HIS A 93 12.45 13.94 -3.48
N ALA A 94 13.71 14.18 -3.79
CA ALA A 94 14.76 13.17 -3.76
C ALA A 94 15.24 12.96 -2.30
N ASP A 95 14.42 12.35 -1.45
CA ASP A 95 14.95 11.72 -0.24
C ASP A 95 15.51 10.35 -0.66
N PRO A 96 16.84 10.13 -0.53
CA PRO A 96 17.45 8.85 -0.91
C PRO A 96 16.91 7.63 -0.15
N LYS A 97 16.21 7.87 0.97
CA LYS A 97 15.62 6.82 1.80
C LYS A 97 14.21 6.42 1.37
N ILE A 98 13.58 7.22 0.51
CA ILE A 98 12.21 6.95 0.04
C ILE A 98 12.28 6.45 -1.41
N PRO A 99 11.95 5.17 -1.65
CA PRO A 99 11.91 4.62 -3.00
C PRO A 99 10.97 5.43 -3.91
N PRO A 100 11.37 5.71 -5.15
CA PRO A 100 10.55 6.49 -6.08
C PRO A 100 9.25 5.76 -6.40
N MET A 101 8.17 6.52 -6.52
CA MET A 101 6.93 6.05 -7.11
C MET A 101 6.92 6.34 -8.60
N ALA A 102 6.14 5.58 -9.33
CA ALA A 102 5.87 5.82 -10.73
C ALA A 102 4.38 5.72 -11.03
N THR A 103 4.00 6.17 -12.21
CA THR A 103 2.68 5.96 -12.78
C THR A 103 2.80 5.25 -14.12
N MET A 104 1.76 4.52 -14.48
CA MET A 104 1.57 3.93 -15.81
C MET A 104 0.09 4.00 -16.14
N GLU A 105 -0.26 4.30 -17.35
CA GLU A 105 -1.66 4.38 -17.78
C GLU A 105 -2.43 3.08 -17.43
N GLY A 106 -3.58 3.23 -16.76
CA GLY A 106 -4.43 2.11 -16.34
C GLY A 106 -3.98 1.42 -15.05
N LEU A 107 -2.98 1.95 -14.33
CA LEU A 107 -2.58 1.52 -13.00
C LEU A 107 -2.80 2.64 -11.98
N ASP A 108 -3.20 2.28 -10.78
CA ASP A 108 -3.43 3.21 -9.68
C ASP A 108 -2.14 3.54 -8.94
N LEU A 109 -1.22 2.58 -8.85
CA LEU A 109 0.06 2.77 -8.16
C LEU A 109 1.14 1.84 -8.74
N VAL A 110 2.33 2.39 -8.95
CA VAL A 110 3.54 1.64 -9.27
C VAL A 110 4.62 2.02 -8.26
N THR A 111 5.19 1.03 -7.58
CA THR A 111 6.20 1.24 -6.54
C THR A 111 7.44 0.38 -6.78
N GLU A 112 8.51 0.69 -6.06
CA GLU A 112 9.61 -0.24 -5.84
C GLU A 112 9.11 -1.55 -5.19
N GLY A 113 9.97 -2.55 -5.16
CA GLY A 113 9.61 -3.91 -4.72
C GLY A 113 9.69 -4.10 -3.20
N VAL A 114 10.74 -4.80 -2.78
CA VAL A 114 10.85 -5.37 -1.43
C VAL A 114 10.82 -4.33 -0.31
N LEU A 115 11.51 -3.20 -0.48
CA LEU A 115 11.56 -2.15 0.55
C LEU A 115 10.19 -1.51 0.76
N THR A 116 9.47 -1.22 -0.33
CA THR A 116 8.12 -0.64 -0.25
C THR A 116 7.14 -1.60 0.40
N ILE A 117 7.17 -2.88 0.00
CA ILE A 117 6.30 -3.91 0.59
C ILE A 117 6.63 -4.10 2.07
N GLY A 118 7.91 -4.16 2.45
CA GLY A 118 8.34 -4.27 3.84
C GLY A 118 7.80 -3.12 4.69
N SER A 119 8.04 -1.88 4.27
CA SER A 119 7.54 -0.70 4.99
C SER A 119 6.00 -0.61 5.04
N ALA A 120 5.31 -1.06 4.00
CA ALA A 120 3.85 -1.15 4.03
C ALA A 120 3.36 -2.22 5.01
N LEU A 121 4.04 -3.37 5.08
CA LEU A 121 3.75 -4.42 6.06
C LEU A 121 3.95 -3.94 7.50
N ASP A 122 4.99 -3.15 7.77
CA ASP A 122 5.20 -2.56 9.10
C ASP A 122 4.01 -1.68 9.52
N LEU A 123 3.47 -0.88 8.60
CA LEU A 123 2.26 -0.08 8.85
C LEU A 123 1.01 -0.95 9.06
N LEU A 124 0.86 -2.03 8.30
CA LEU A 124 -0.24 -2.99 8.47
C LEU A 124 -0.16 -3.71 9.82
N HIS A 125 1.03 -4.10 10.27
CA HIS A 125 1.24 -4.70 11.59
C HIS A 125 0.91 -3.74 12.72
N ARG A 126 1.32 -2.46 12.62
CA ARG A 126 0.93 -1.44 13.60
C ARG A 126 -0.58 -1.26 13.65
N TYR A 127 -1.24 -1.26 12.47
CA TYR A 127 -2.70 -1.19 12.40
C TYR A 127 -3.37 -2.42 13.05
N GLU A 128 -2.85 -3.62 12.81
CA GLU A 128 -3.37 -4.87 13.40
C GLU A 128 -3.20 -4.92 14.93
N ASN A 129 -2.15 -4.27 15.46
CA ASN A 129 -1.85 -4.19 16.88
C ASN A 129 -2.49 -2.98 17.57
N ASP A 130 -3.40 -2.25 16.93
CA ASP A 130 -4.07 -1.07 17.46
C ASP A 130 -3.09 0.07 17.90
N GLU A 131 -1.93 0.18 17.24
CA GLU A 131 -0.92 1.19 17.54
C GLU A 131 -1.26 2.54 16.86
N PHE A 132 -2.36 3.16 17.25
CA PHE A 132 -2.91 4.38 16.64
C PHE A 132 -2.42 5.66 17.30
N ASP A 133 -1.12 5.84 17.37
CA ASP A 133 -0.50 7.09 17.80
C ASP A 133 -0.35 8.11 16.63
N GLU A 134 0.03 9.34 16.97
CA GLU A 134 0.26 10.41 15.99
C GLU A 134 1.32 10.01 14.95
N ALA A 135 2.40 9.35 15.37
CA ALA A 135 3.47 8.90 14.50
C ALA A 135 3.00 7.82 13.50
N PHE A 136 2.02 6.97 13.88
CA PHE A 136 1.41 6.04 12.94
C PHE A 136 0.64 6.78 11.85
N PHE A 137 -0.21 7.74 12.22
CA PHE A 137 -1.00 8.48 11.24
C PHE A 137 -0.14 9.37 10.34
N ASP A 138 0.92 9.98 10.87
CA ASP A 138 1.88 10.74 10.08
C ASP A 138 2.60 9.84 9.05
N ALA A 139 3.01 8.65 9.48
CA ALA A 139 3.62 7.67 8.59
C ALA A 139 2.66 7.16 7.51
N LEU A 140 1.36 6.99 7.84
CA LEU A 140 0.32 6.57 6.91
C LEU A 140 -0.03 7.68 5.90
N ASP A 141 0.07 8.94 6.30
CA ASP A 141 -0.19 10.12 5.44
C ASP A 141 0.99 10.52 4.57
N ALA A 142 2.15 9.91 4.77
CA ALA A 142 3.35 10.24 4.02
C ALA A 142 3.15 10.05 2.51
N GLU A 143 3.70 10.96 1.70
CA GLU A 143 3.60 10.93 0.23
C GLU A 143 4.64 10.00 -0.39
N ASN A 144 4.63 8.72 0.02
CA ASN A 144 5.51 7.67 -0.52
C ASN A 144 4.74 6.40 -0.89
N GLY A 145 5.40 5.48 -1.59
CA GLY A 145 4.77 4.26 -2.10
C GLY A 145 4.28 3.32 -1.02
N ALA A 146 5.00 3.20 0.10
CA ALA A 146 4.65 2.33 1.21
C ALA A 146 3.39 2.83 1.93
N ALA A 147 3.34 4.13 2.25
CA ALA A 147 2.18 4.77 2.87
C ALA A 147 0.94 4.68 1.98
N LYS A 148 1.08 4.94 0.66
CA LYS A 148 -0.02 4.83 -0.29
C LYS A 148 -0.55 3.41 -0.41
N LEU A 149 0.34 2.41 -0.43
CA LEU A 149 -0.03 1.01 -0.46
C LEU A 149 -0.73 0.59 0.84
N ALA A 150 -0.16 0.94 2.00
CA ALA A 150 -0.75 0.64 3.31
C ALA A 150 -2.13 1.29 3.47
N ARG A 151 -2.27 2.58 3.14
CA ARG A 151 -3.54 3.31 3.19
C ARG A 151 -4.60 2.69 2.28
N LEU A 152 -4.22 2.33 1.06
CA LEU A 152 -5.12 1.64 0.13
C LEU A 152 -5.64 0.32 0.72
N LEU A 153 -4.77 -0.46 1.36
CA LEU A 153 -5.14 -1.74 1.95
C LEU A 153 -5.95 -1.59 3.23
N ILE A 154 -5.62 -0.63 4.09
CA ILE A 154 -6.29 -0.40 5.37
C ILE A 154 -7.66 0.26 5.19
N GLU A 155 -7.74 1.28 4.33
CA GLU A 155 -8.89 2.18 4.31
C GLU A 155 -9.90 1.90 3.19
N GLU A 156 -9.46 1.27 2.10
CA GLU A 156 -10.28 1.11 0.91
C GLU A 156 -10.50 -0.35 0.50
N CYS A 157 -9.52 -1.22 0.72
CA CYS A 157 -9.55 -2.60 0.22
C CYS A 157 -10.57 -3.44 0.99
N THR A 158 -11.49 -4.07 0.25
CA THR A 158 -12.38 -5.10 0.79
C THR A 158 -12.03 -6.49 0.31
N ASP A 159 -11.42 -6.59 -0.87
CA ASP A 159 -11.03 -7.85 -1.50
C ASP A 159 -9.64 -7.68 -2.11
N LEU A 160 -8.72 -8.56 -1.76
CA LEU A 160 -7.34 -8.51 -2.23
C LEU A 160 -7.01 -9.69 -3.15
N ASN A 161 -6.58 -9.39 -4.37
CA ASN A 161 -6.03 -10.38 -5.29
C ASN A 161 -4.52 -10.19 -5.43
N LEU A 162 -3.75 -11.26 -5.27
CA LEU A 162 -2.29 -11.24 -5.40
C LEU A 162 -1.84 -12.03 -6.64
N PHE A 163 -1.17 -11.35 -7.55
CA PHE A 163 -0.47 -11.92 -8.69
C PHE A 163 1.02 -11.98 -8.36
N VAL A 164 1.49 -13.13 -7.90
CA VAL A 164 2.87 -13.31 -7.41
C VAL A 164 3.66 -14.13 -8.42
N GLY A 165 4.60 -13.49 -9.07
CA GLY A 165 5.56 -14.17 -9.94
C GLY A 165 6.64 -14.88 -9.11
N ARG A 166 7.17 -15.98 -9.66
CA ARG A 166 8.17 -16.83 -9.00
C ARG A 166 9.55 -16.78 -9.65
N ALA A 167 9.82 -15.79 -10.50
CA ALA A 167 11.16 -15.64 -11.04
C ALA A 167 12.14 -15.31 -9.91
N LEU A 168 13.23 -16.05 -9.84
CA LEU A 168 14.34 -15.74 -8.96
C LEU A 168 15.01 -14.47 -9.46
N ASN A 169 15.15 -13.48 -8.60
CA ASN A 169 15.94 -12.29 -8.90
C ASN A 169 17.39 -12.54 -8.48
N PRO A 170 18.34 -12.66 -9.41
CA PRO A 170 19.76 -12.91 -9.08
C PRO A 170 20.36 -11.82 -8.18
N ALA A 171 19.83 -10.58 -8.25
CA ALA A 171 20.32 -9.46 -7.45
C ALA A 171 20.03 -9.61 -5.94
N HIS A 172 19.07 -10.44 -5.55
CA HIS A 172 18.73 -10.67 -4.13
C HIS A 172 19.31 -11.97 -3.56
N GLN A 173 20.09 -12.73 -4.34
CA GLN A 173 20.71 -13.98 -3.88
C GLN A 173 22.00 -13.79 -3.06
N ASN A 174 22.53 -12.57 -2.98
CA ASN A 174 23.79 -12.26 -2.29
C ASN A 174 23.63 -11.57 -0.93
N SER A 175 22.48 -11.70 -0.28
CA SER A 175 22.25 -11.16 1.06
C SER A 175 22.24 -12.34 2.05
N ASN A 176 23.43 -12.88 2.32
CA ASN A 176 23.73 -13.68 3.52
C ASN A 176 24.55 -12.85 4.48
#